data_2e6786575f102396399f9844ab0c7262
#
_entry.id   2e6786575f102396399f9844ab0c7262
#
_cell.length_a   1.000
_cell.length_b   1.000
_cell.length_c   1.000
_cell.angle_alpha   90.00
_cell.angle_beta   90.00
_cell.angle_gamma   90.00
#
_symmetry.space_group_name_H-M   'P 1'
#
loop_
_entity.id
_entity.type
_entity.pdbx_description
1 polymer ?
#
loop_
_entity_poly.entity_id
_entity_poly.type
_entity_poly.pdbx_seq_one_letter_code
_entity_poly.pdbx_strand_id
1 'polypeptide(L)'
;MRVKMQRKEDKKVNNPFKRAVVIFVSAVVCMCLVITALVVYVDPFFHYHKPLKNFPYLVDNQLTQNPGMAEHMDYDSVILGSSMTVNFDTDWFYELMGLHTIKLSYSGAYPKDQSNIMKIIFDSDHEVKKVFLGVDVITYMGGVEETKYPIPEYLYDDNYINDIEYVLNKDVLLNYILRPLADPDPTDLSMVYKSWWTEEYYSKDWVLHNYVRPEVVEEEVPADEYIPGTEKNLAVNICPYIEANPDTRFVIFFPPYSILFWNDVLAGNHLEATLEEYRYIANRLNAYDNVEIYFFPDREDIILDLNHYADYSHYHPDYNRFMTECFADGTTGLVTKEGIAGAAAGESTGKGKTIDEYLEHMREIALNYDFDALFE
;
A
#
# COMPACT_ATOMS: atom_id res chain seq x y z
N MET A 1 -43.37 7.96 -81.75
CA MET A 1 -43.59 6.90 -80.79
C MET A 1 -42.76 7.25 -79.51
N ARG A 2 -43.41 7.82 -78.44
CA ARG A 2 -42.75 8.25 -77.21
C ARG A 2 -42.94 7.13 -76.19
N VAL A 3 -41.82 6.46 -75.82
CA VAL A 3 -41.80 5.47 -74.76
C VAL A 3 -41.79 6.21 -73.43
N LYS A 4 -42.88 6.10 -72.64
CA LYS A 4 -42.92 6.57 -71.24
C LYS A 4 -42.17 5.56 -70.36
N MET A 5 -40.98 5.94 -69.86
CA MET A 5 -40.32 5.23 -68.77
C MET A 5 -41.16 5.45 -67.52
N GLN A 6 -41.78 4.41 -66.98
CA GLN A 6 -42.36 4.37 -65.67
C GLN A 6 -41.22 4.20 -64.67
N ARG A 7 -40.97 5.22 -63.85
CA ARG A 7 -40.18 5.13 -62.62
C ARG A 7 -40.91 4.23 -61.65
N LYS A 8 -40.40 3.04 -61.38
CA LYS A 8 -40.82 2.24 -60.24
C LYS A 8 -40.43 3.00 -58.98
N GLU A 9 -41.40 3.51 -58.23
CA GLU A 9 -41.23 3.90 -56.82
C GLU A 9 -41.00 2.65 -56.01
N ASP A 10 -39.73 2.44 -55.57
CA ASP A 10 -39.40 1.46 -54.56
C ASP A 10 -40.09 1.85 -53.25
N LYS A 11 -41.27 1.31 -52.98
CA LYS A 11 -41.93 1.36 -51.66
C LYS A 11 -41.00 0.67 -50.66
N LYS A 12 -40.26 1.44 -49.84
CA LYS A 12 -39.54 0.93 -48.66
C LYS A 12 -40.53 0.08 -47.87
N VAL A 13 -40.40 -1.24 -47.94
CA VAL A 13 -41.15 -2.19 -47.11
C VAL A 13 -40.75 -1.94 -45.68
N ASN A 14 -41.63 -1.31 -44.94
CA ASN A 14 -41.44 -0.98 -43.52
C ASN A 14 -41.54 -2.29 -42.74
N ASN A 15 -40.41 -2.99 -42.57
CA ASN A 15 -40.35 -4.28 -41.85
C ASN A 15 -40.46 -3.99 -40.33
N PRO A 16 -41.60 -4.33 -39.69
CA PRO A 16 -41.84 -4.00 -38.28
C PRO A 16 -40.82 -4.66 -37.36
N PHE A 17 -40.29 -5.84 -37.73
CA PHE A 17 -39.21 -6.52 -36.97
C PHE A 17 -37.89 -5.73 -37.02
N LYS A 18 -37.46 -5.22 -38.17
CA LYS A 18 -36.30 -4.35 -38.27
C LYS A 18 -36.45 -3.08 -37.40
N ARG A 19 -37.64 -2.48 -37.40
CA ARG A 19 -37.91 -1.31 -36.56
C ARG A 19 -37.85 -1.64 -35.07
N ALA A 20 -38.40 -2.77 -34.64
CA ALA A 20 -38.32 -3.22 -33.24
C ALA A 20 -36.87 -3.47 -32.81
N VAL A 21 -36.07 -4.13 -33.65
CA VAL A 21 -34.63 -4.36 -33.37
C VAL A 21 -33.87 -3.04 -33.24
N VAL A 22 -34.10 -2.10 -34.16
CA VAL A 22 -33.45 -0.77 -34.09
C VAL A 22 -33.83 -0.03 -32.81
N ILE A 23 -35.13 -0.04 -32.44
CA ILE A 23 -35.58 0.61 -31.20
C ILE A 23 -34.90 -0.06 -29.97
N PHE A 24 -34.86 -1.38 -29.92
CA PHE A 24 -34.25 -2.13 -28.83
C PHE A 24 -32.75 -1.81 -28.71
N VAL A 25 -32.00 -1.91 -29.81
CA VAL A 25 -30.56 -1.59 -29.82
C VAL A 25 -30.34 -0.14 -29.45
N SER A 26 -31.13 0.80 -29.97
CA SER A 26 -31.02 2.22 -29.57
C SER A 26 -31.29 2.45 -28.10
N ALA A 27 -32.27 1.75 -27.51
CA ALA A 27 -32.57 1.86 -26.10
C ALA A 27 -31.40 1.31 -25.22
N VAL A 28 -30.81 0.18 -25.61
CA VAL A 28 -29.64 -0.38 -24.95
C VAL A 28 -28.45 0.58 -25.03
N VAL A 29 -28.15 1.11 -26.22
CA VAL A 29 -27.07 2.10 -26.40
C VAL A 29 -27.31 3.35 -25.57
N CYS A 30 -28.54 3.90 -25.56
CA CYS A 30 -28.89 5.05 -24.73
C CYS A 30 -28.69 4.74 -23.23
N MET A 31 -29.08 3.56 -22.77
CA MET A 31 -28.90 3.13 -21.39
C MET A 31 -27.40 3.05 -21.04
N CYS A 32 -26.59 2.43 -21.88
CA CYS A 32 -25.13 2.38 -21.69
C CYS A 32 -24.52 3.78 -21.61
N LEU A 33 -24.91 4.70 -22.51
CA LEU A 33 -24.44 6.08 -22.48
C LEU A 33 -24.83 6.82 -21.20
N VAL A 34 -26.05 6.60 -20.68
CA VAL A 34 -26.50 7.20 -19.41
C VAL A 34 -25.69 6.64 -18.24
N ILE A 35 -25.45 5.31 -18.20
CA ILE A 35 -24.62 4.68 -17.16
C ILE A 35 -23.19 5.23 -17.23
N THR A 36 -22.58 5.24 -18.41
CA THR A 36 -21.23 5.80 -18.62
C THR A 36 -21.16 7.25 -18.12
N ALA A 37 -22.11 8.09 -18.54
CA ALA A 37 -22.14 9.49 -18.11
C ALA A 37 -22.30 9.64 -16.58
N LEU A 38 -23.08 8.76 -15.94
CA LEU A 38 -23.24 8.76 -14.49
C LEU A 38 -21.95 8.32 -13.78
N VAL A 39 -21.29 7.25 -14.26
CA VAL A 39 -20.05 6.77 -13.67
C VAL A 39 -18.93 7.80 -13.82
N VAL A 40 -18.77 8.39 -15.00
CA VAL A 40 -17.77 9.46 -15.24
C VAL A 40 -18.07 10.70 -14.38
N TYR A 41 -19.36 11.07 -14.21
CA TYR A 41 -19.74 12.23 -13.42
C TYR A 41 -19.51 12.04 -11.91
N VAL A 42 -19.83 10.86 -11.38
CA VAL A 42 -19.61 10.55 -9.95
C VAL A 42 -18.17 10.18 -9.68
N ASP A 43 -17.60 9.39 -10.59
CA ASP A 43 -16.23 8.90 -10.56
C ASP A 43 -15.82 8.29 -9.20
N PRO A 44 -16.46 7.17 -8.81
CA PRO A 44 -16.25 6.62 -7.47
C PRO A 44 -14.84 6.08 -7.21
N PHE A 45 -14.00 5.91 -8.25
CA PHE A 45 -12.60 5.51 -8.12
C PHE A 45 -11.63 6.68 -8.38
N PHE A 46 -12.16 7.90 -8.56
CA PHE A 46 -11.35 9.12 -8.75
C PHE A 46 -10.45 9.08 -9.99
N HIS A 47 -10.82 8.27 -10.98
CA HIS A 47 -10.01 8.03 -12.18
C HIS A 47 -9.98 9.21 -13.14
N TYR A 48 -11.04 10.04 -13.16
CA TYR A 48 -11.16 11.18 -14.09
C TYR A 48 -11.02 12.54 -13.41
N HIS A 49 -11.33 12.63 -12.11
CA HIS A 49 -11.33 13.93 -11.42
C HIS A 49 -11.36 13.78 -9.89
N LYS A 50 -11.14 14.90 -9.22
CA LYS A 50 -11.30 15.03 -7.76
C LYS A 50 -12.71 14.68 -7.30
N PRO A 51 -12.89 14.19 -6.06
CA PRO A 51 -14.20 13.81 -5.53
C PRO A 51 -15.19 14.97 -5.56
N LEU A 52 -16.46 14.67 -5.86
CA LEU A 52 -17.56 15.64 -5.77
C LEU A 52 -17.80 15.99 -4.31
N LYS A 53 -17.91 17.28 -4.01
CA LYS A 53 -17.97 17.83 -2.64
C LYS A 53 -19.02 17.23 -1.71
N ASN A 54 -20.16 16.76 -2.26
CA ASN A 54 -21.31 16.32 -1.45
C ASN A 54 -21.71 14.86 -1.77
N PHE A 55 -20.91 14.10 -2.47
CA PHE A 55 -21.20 12.72 -2.72
C PHE A 55 -20.60 11.86 -1.58
N PRO A 56 -21.36 10.92 -0.99
CA PRO A 56 -20.92 10.09 0.12
C PRO A 56 -20.06 8.92 -0.38
N TYR A 57 -18.81 9.18 -0.77
CA TYR A 57 -17.92 8.16 -1.31
C TYR A 57 -17.66 7.03 -0.31
N LEU A 58 -17.76 5.79 -0.80
CA LEU A 58 -17.23 4.61 -0.14
C LEU A 58 -15.82 4.36 -0.69
N VAL A 59 -14.81 4.36 0.18
CA VAL A 59 -13.42 4.09 -0.18
C VAL A 59 -12.94 2.88 0.61
N ASP A 60 -13.02 1.71 0.00
CA ASP A 60 -12.71 0.43 0.61
C ASP A 60 -11.90 -0.53 -0.28
N ASN A 61 -11.61 -0.13 -1.52
CA ASN A 61 -10.90 -0.96 -2.48
C ASN A 61 -9.54 -0.37 -2.86
N GLN A 62 -8.50 -0.84 -2.19
CA GLN A 62 -7.13 -0.38 -2.33
C GLN A 62 -6.60 -0.51 -3.77
N LEU A 63 -6.89 -1.63 -4.45
CA LEU A 63 -6.40 -1.90 -5.80
C LEU A 63 -6.98 -0.94 -6.85
N THR A 64 -8.28 -0.61 -6.73
CA THR A 64 -8.99 0.16 -7.77
C THR A 64 -9.10 1.65 -7.47
N GLN A 65 -8.97 2.07 -6.19
CA GLN A 65 -9.14 3.47 -5.80
C GLN A 65 -7.81 4.19 -5.56
N ASN A 66 -6.75 3.47 -5.13
CA ASN A 66 -5.44 4.09 -4.92
C ASN A 66 -4.89 4.82 -6.15
N PRO A 67 -4.99 4.29 -7.40
CA PRO A 67 -4.48 5.02 -8.57
C PRO A 67 -5.13 6.39 -8.75
N GLY A 68 -6.46 6.46 -8.73
CA GLY A 68 -7.18 7.73 -8.86
C GLY A 68 -6.99 8.66 -7.67
N MET A 69 -6.87 8.11 -6.46
CA MET A 69 -6.51 8.90 -5.27
C MET A 69 -5.11 9.50 -5.42
N ALA A 70 -4.15 8.71 -5.91
CA ALA A 70 -2.78 9.17 -6.15
C ALA A 70 -2.72 10.30 -7.18
N GLU A 71 -3.57 10.26 -8.21
CA GLU A 71 -3.56 11.23 -9.30
C GLU A 71 -4.34 12.50 -8.96
N HIS A 72 -5.49 12.38 -8.29
CA HIS A 72 -6.45 13.49 -8.21
C HIS A 72 -6.68 14.08 -6.83
N MET A 73 -6.25 13.44 -5.71
CA MET A 73 -6.42 14.01 -4.37
C MET A 73 -5.39 15.11 -4.11
N ASP A 74 -5.75 16.05 -3.20
CA ASP A 74 -4.82 17.09 -2.77
C ASP A 74 -3.98 16.58 -1.59
N TYR A 75 -2.65 16.51 -1.78
CA TYR A 75 -1.69 16.12 -0.74
C TYR A 75 -0.30 16.67 -1.05
N ASP A 76 0.57 16.68 -0.04
CA ASP A 76 1.99 16.98 -0.15
C ASP A 76 2.89 15.87 0.41
N SER A 77 2.28 14.82 0.93
CA SER A 77 2.98 13.65 1.42
C SER A 77 2.10 12.40 1.30
N VAL A 78 2.72 11.23 1.28
CA VAL A 78 2.03 9.96 1.04
C VAL A 78 2.56 8.85 1.93
N ILE A 79 1.65 7.96 2.39
CA ILE A 79 1.97 6.71 3.07
C ILE A 79 1.77 5.57 2.09
N LEU A 80 2.82 4.79 1.86
CA LEU A 80 2.84 3.57 1.07
C LEU A 80 3.26 2.39 1.94
N GLY A 81 2.85 1.21 1.58
CA GLY A 81 3.20 -0.04 2.26
C GLY A 81 2.07 -1.06 2.18
N SER A 82 2.22 -2.12 2.96
CA SER A 82 1.26 -3.22 3.04
C SER A 82 0.14 -2.95 4.05
N SER A 83 -0.47 -4.03 4.55
CA SER A 83 -1.42 -3.99 5.68
C SER A 83 -0.82 -3.40 6.97
N MET A 84 0.49 -3.38 7.11
CA MET A 84 1.16 -2.77 8.26
C MET A 84 0.98 -1.24 8.32
N THR A 85 0.57 -0.62 7.22
CA THR A 85 0.36 0.83 7.12
C THR A 85 -1.11 1.26 7.17
N VAL A 86 -2.07 0.34 7.14
CA VAL A 86 -3.50 0.68 7.04
C VAL A 86 -4.05 1.42 8.26
N ASN A 87 -3.43 1.25 9.42
CA ASN A 87 -3.87 1.85 10.67
C ASN A 87 -3.21 3.20 10.99
N PHE A 88 -2.37 3.74 10.11
CA PHE A 88 -1.97 5.14 10.25
C PHE A 88 -3.18 6.06 10.05
N ASP A 89 -3.31 7.06 10.90
CA ASP A 89 -4.23 8.17 10.75
C ASP A 89 -3.47 9.35 10.13
N THR A 90 -3.92 9.84 8.99
CA THR A 90 -3.21 10.92 8.29
C THR A 90 -3.31 12.26 9.02
N ASP A 91 -4.30 12.44 9.92
CA ASP A 91 -4.41 13.62 10.77
C ASP A 91 -3.22 13.73 11.74
N TRP A 92 -2.61 12.63 12.17
CA TRP A 92 -1.40 12.66 13.01
C TRP A 92 -0.22 13.31 12.29
N PHE A 93 -0.10 13.09 10.98
CA PHE A 93 0.98 13.68 10.18
C PHE A 93 0.79 15.20 10.05
N TYR A 94 -0.45 15.66 9.94
CA TYR A 94 -0.75 17.08 9.96
C TYR A 94 -0.49 17.69 11.35
N GLU A 95 -0.97 17.04 12.40
CA GLU A 95 -0.79 17.49 13.79
C GLU A 95 0.68 17.63 14.18
N LEU A 96 1.51 16.63 13.85
CA LEU A 96 2.90 16.54 14.32
C LEU A 96 3.90 17.21 13.37
N MET A 97 3.61 17.24 12.08
CA MET A 97 4.59 17.67 11.05
C MET A 97 4.04 18.74 10.10
N GLY A 98 2.74 19.09 10.17
CA GLY A 98 2.09 20.02 9.25
C GLY A 98 1.98 19.49 7.81
N LEU A 99 1.98 18.17 7.62
CA LEU A 99 1.92 17.52 6.32
C LEU A 99 0.49 17.13 5.96
N HIS A 100 0.07 17.48 4.76
CA HIS A 100 -1.19 16.99 4.18
C HIS A 100 -0.95 15.62 3.54
N THR A 101 -1.17 14.58 4.31
CA THR A 101 -0.81 13.22 3.95
C THR A 101 -1.99 12.45 3.39
N ILE A 102 -1.77 11.69 2.31
CA ILE A 102 -2.70 10.69 1.82
C ILE A 102 -2.18 9.28 2.12
N LYS A 103 -3.09 8.35 2.42
CA LYS A 103 -2.74 6.96 2.67
C LYS A 103 -3.14 6.09 1.48
N LEU A 104 -2.13 5.50 0.83
CA LEU A 104 -2.26 4.63 -0.34
C LEU A 104 -1.73 3.23 -0.02
N SER A 105 -2.02 2.75 1.18
CA SER A 105 -1.69 1.39 1.62
C SER A 105 -2.32 0.34 0.73
N TYR A 106 -1.63 -0.79 0.52
CA TYR A 106 -2.17 -1.93 -0.19
C TYR A 106 -1.81 -3.23 0.52
N SER A 107 -2.78 -3.82 1.23
CA SER A 107 -2.59 -5.01 2.07
C SER A 107 -1.97 -6.16 1.29
N GLY A 108 -0.81 -6.63 1.76
CA GLY A 108 -0.02 -7.66 1.08
C GLY A 108 0.68 -7.19 -0.20
N ALA A 109 0.93 -5.89 -0.34
CA ALA A 109 1.65 -5.32 -1.48
C ALA A 109 3.05 -5.89 -1.63
N TYR A 110 3.43 -6.17 -2.87
CA TYR A 110 4.81 -6.39 -3.29
C TYR A 110 5.48 -5.08 -3.71
N PRO A 111 6.81 -5.03 -3.86
CA PRO A 111 7.51 -3.83 -4.33
C PRO A 111 6.98 -3.29 -5.67
N LYS A 112 6.50 -4.16 -6.56
CA LYS A 112 5.89 -3.78 -7.82
C LYS A 112 4.56 -3.04 -7.64
N ASP A 113 3.72 -3.45 -6.68
CA ASP A 113 2.49 -2.73 -6.39
C ASP A 113 2.78 -1.31 -5.90
N GLN A 114 3.78 -1.15 -5.02
CA GLN A 114 4.24 0.15 -4.55
C GLN A 114 4.82 1.00 -5.69
N SER A 115 5.62 0.39 -6.58
CA SER A 115 6.18 1.01 -7.78
C SER A 115 5.11 1.55 -8.70
N ASN A 116 4.04 0.79 -8.95
CA ASN A 116 2.93 1.21 -9.81
C ASN A 116 2.25 2.48 -9.27
N ILE A 117 2.06 2.58 -7.97
CA ILE A 117 1.48 3.78 -7.33
C ILE A 117 2.48 4.93 -7.32
N MET A 118 3.77 4.69 -7.01
CA MET A 118 4.80 5.73 -7.07
C MET A 118 4.92 6.32 -8.49
N LYS A 119 4.76 5.50 -9.53
CA LYS A 119 4.74 6.00 -10.90
C LYS A 119 3.63 7.04 -11.10
N ILE A 120 2.40 6.75 -10.68
CA ILE A 120 1.27 7.68 -10.80
C ILE A 120 1.53 8.96 -9.98
N ILE A 121 2.00 8.83 -8.73
CA ILE A 121 2.32 9.95 -7.86
C ILE A 121 3.32 10.91 -8.53
N PHE A 122 4.42 10.39 -9.08
CA PHE A 122 5.50 11.21 -9.63
C PHE A 122 5.30 11.61 -11.10
N ASP A 123 4.39 10.95 -11.83
CA ASP A 123 3.95 11.39 -13.16
C ASP A 123 2.87 12.48 -13.08
N SER A 124 2.22 12.66 -11.92
CA SER A 124 1.24 13.71 -11.65
C SER A 124 1.90 15.08 -11.37
N ASP A 125 1.09 16.15 -11.34
CA ASP A 125 1.56 17.52 -11.05
C ASP A 125 1.73 17.82 -9.53
N HIS A 126 1.78 16.79 -8.66
CA HIS A 126 1.91 16.98 -7.20
C HIS A 126 3.34 17.31 -6.79
N GLU A 127 3.48 18.31 -5.90
CA GLU A 127 4.74 18.60 -5.21
C GLU A 127 4.84 17.73 -3.93
N VAL A 128 5.39 16.53 -4.06
CA VAL A 128 5.50 15.57 -2.96
C VAL A 128 6.71 15.89 -2.08
N LYS A 129 6.47 16.32 -0.85
CA LYS A 129 7.52 16.64 0.14
C LYS A 129 8.08 15.39 0.80
N LYS A 130 7.19 14.43 1.17
CA LYS A 130 7.60 13.20 1.85
C LYS A 130 6.84 11.98 1.34
N VAL A 131 7.56 10.87 1.23
CA VAL A 131 7.01 9.52 1.04
C VAL A 131 7.37 8.70 2.27
N PHE A 132 6.36 8.24 3.01
CA PHE A 132 6.52 7.28 4.10
C PHE A 132 6.29 5.87 3.54
N LEU A 133 7.34 5.07 3.46
CA LEU A 133 7.30 3.74 2.85
C LEU A 133 7.59 2.66 3.88
N GLY A 134 6.56 1.89 4.23
CA GLY A 134 6.70 0.67 5.02
C GLY A 134 7.28 -0.46 4.19
N VAL A 135 8.38 -1.04 4.67
CA VAL A 135 9.10 -2.13 4.00
C VAL A 135 8.88 -3.44 4.75
N ASP A 136 8.16 -4.34 4.11
CA ASP A 136 7.98 -5.71 4.57
C ASP A 136 9.01 -6.59 3.85
N VAL A 137 10.13 -6.89 4.49
CA VAL A 137 11.29 -7.57 3.87
C VAL A 137 10.91 -8.85 3.15
N ILE A 138 10.00 -9.63 3.72
CA ILE A 138 9.53 -10.90 3.13
C ILE A 138 8.92 -10.78 1.72
N THR A 139 8.59 -9.57 1.28
CA THR A 139 8.03 -9.32 -0.06
C THR A 139 9.08 -8.94 -1.10
N TYR A 140 10.30 -8.60 -0.67
CA TYR A 140 11.35 -8.10 -1.56
C TYR A 140 12.16 -9.21 -2.24
N MET A 141 12.19 -10.41 -1.67
CA MET A 141 12.91 -11.56 -2.24
C MET A 141 12.26 -12.15 -3.51
N GLY A 142 11.02 -11.76 -3.82
CA GLY A 142 10.21 -12.28 -4.94
C GLY A 142 10.60 -11.72 -6.31
N GLY A 143 9.74 -12.00 -7.31
CA GLY A 143 9.90 -11.51 -8.68
C GLY A 143 9.65 -10.00 -8.79
N VAL A 144 10.43 -9.31 -9.64
CA VAL A 144 10.32 -7.83 -9.81
C VAL A 144 9.00 -7.37 -10.44
N GLU A 145 8.31 -8.24 -11.13
CA GLU A 145 6.98 -7.96 -11.73
C GLU A 145 5.84 -8.59 -10.90
N GLU A 146 6.15 -9.13 -9.72
CA GLU A 146 5.16 -9.76 -8.87
C GLU A 146 4.26 -8.72 -8.22
N THR A 147 2.94 -8.90 -8.36
CA THR A 147 1.91 -8.07 -7.76
C THR A 147 0.95 -8.92 -6.95
N LYS A 148 0.33 -8.35 -5.92
CA LYS A 148 -0.61 -9.08 -5.06
C LYS A 148 -1.78 -9.68 -5.83
N TYR A 149 -2.34 -8.90 -6.75
CA TYR A 149 -3.40 -9.32 -7.69
C TYR A 149 -3.10 -8.76 -9.08
N PRO A 150 -3.72 -9.34 -10.14
CA PRO A 150 -3.65 -8.76 -11.49
C PRO A 150 -4.11 -7.30 -11.47
N ILE A 151 -3.29 -6.43 -12.03
CA ILE A 151 -3.57 -4.99 -12.07
C ILE A 151 -4.70 -4.71 -13.07
N PRO A 152 -5.75 -3.94 -12.70
CA PRO A 152 -6.75 -3.44 -13.62
C PRO A 152 -6.16 -2.30 -14.46
N GLU A 153 -5.46 -2.65 -15.56
CA GLU A 153 -4.66 -1.72 -16.36
C GLU A 153 -5.43 -0.44 -16.74
N TYR A 154 -6.74 -0.56 -16.99
CA TYR A 154 -7.63 0.57 -17.31
C TYR A 154 -7.77 1.63 -16.20
N LEU A 155 -7.26 1.38 -14.99
CA LEU A 155 -7.20 2.36 -13.88
C LEU A 155 -5.77 2.83 -13.60
N TYR A 156 -4.77 2.25 -14.29
CA TYR A 156 -3.34 2.51 -14.07
C TYR A 156 -2.65 3.09 -15.31
N ASP A 157 -3.40 3.35 -16.38
CA ASP A 157 -2.89 3.93 -17.63
C ASP A 157 -3.73 5.15 -18.05
N ASP A 158 -3.24 5.90 -19.05
CA ASP A 158 -3.91 7.09 -19.63
C ASP A 158 -4.76 6.75 -20.86
N ASN A 159 -5.10 5.47 -21.06
CA ASN A 159 -5.82 5.01 -22.24
C ASN A 159 -7.33 4.91 -22.01
N TYR A 160 -8.06 6.00 -22.16
CA TYR A 160 -9.53 6.03 -21.96
C TYR A 160 -10.36 5.08 -22.87
N ILE A 161 -9.75 4.34 -23.81
CA ILE A 161 -10.47 3.40 -24.67
C ILE A 161 -10.79 2.10 -23.92
N ASN A 162 -9.93 1.66 -23.00
CA ASN A 162 -10.13 0.45 -22.17
C ASN A 162 -11.00 0.71 -20.94
N ASP A 163 -11.33 1.95 -20.61
CA ASP A 163 -12.18 2.32 -19.47
C ASP A 163 -13.60 1.77 -19.54
N ILE A 164 -13.97 1.15 -20.65
CA ILE A 164 -15.27 0.47 -20.79
C ILE A 164 -15.49 -0.57 -19.66
N GLU A 165 -14.40 -1.16 -19.15
CA GLU A 165 -14.42 -2.09 -18.02
C GLU A 165 -14.75 -1.40 -16.69
N TYR A 166 -14.45 -0.12 -16.56
CA TYR A 166 -14.82 0.74 -15.43
C TYR A 166 -16.24 1.29 -15.59
N VAL A 167 -16.51 2.02 -16.71
CA VAL A 167 -17.74 2.81 -16.85
C VAL A 167 -19.00 1.99 -17.07
N LEU A 168 -18.90 0.75 -17.55
CA LEU A 168 -20.00 -0.19 -17.70
C LEU A 168 -19.98 -1.32 -16.67
N ASN A 169 -19.20 -1.17 -15.58
CA ASN A 169 -19.15 -2.15 -14.52
C ASN A 169 -20.39 -2.05 -13.62
N LYS A 170 -21.12 -3.16 -13.49
CA LYS A 170 -22.31 -3.22 -12.64
C LYS A 170 -22.00 -3.01 -11.15
N ASP A 171 -20.83 -3.48 -10.69
CA ASP A 171 -20.45 -3.40 -9.29
C ASP A 171 -20.04 -1.96 -8.93
N VAL A 172 -19.41 -1.23 -9.86
CA VAL A 172 -19.17 0.21 -9.74
C VAL A 172 -20.50 0.97 -9.61
N LEU A 173 -21.46 0.71 -10.52
CA LEU A 173 -22.74 1.37 -10.49
C LEU A 173 -23.53 1.05 -9.20
N LEU A 174 -23.61 -0.23 -8.82
CA LEU A 174 -24.46 -0.66 -7.72
C LEU A 174 -23.85 -0.37 -6.34
N ASN A 175 -22.57 -0.71 -6.15
CA ASN A 175 -21.92 -0.66 -4.84
C ASN A 175 -21.32 0.71 -4.52
N TYR A 176 -20.80 1.42 -5.54
CA TYR A 176 -20.07 2.67 -5.33
C TYR A 176 -20.83 3.93 -5.75
N ILE A 177 -22.00 3.79 -6.42
CA ILE A 177 -22.85 4.93 -6.75
C ILE A 177 -24.25 4.80 -6.10
N LEU A 178 -24.99 3.74 -6.41
CA LEU A 178 -26.39 3.64 -5.95
C LEU A 178 -26.51 3.33 -4.47
N ARG A 179 -25.65 2.44 -3.92
CA ARG A 179 -25.67 2.10 -2.50
C ARG A 179 -25.31 3.29 -1.62
N PRO A 180 -24.22 4.05 -1.86
CA PRO A 180 -23.94 5.25 -1.06
C PRO A 180 -25.01 6.32 -1.11
N LEU A 181 -25.73 6.44 -2.22
CA LEU A 181 -26.87 7.36 -2.32
C LEU A 181 -28.11 6.89 -1.54
N ALA A 182 -28.31 5.57 -1.43
CA ALA A 182 -29.45 4.99 -0.71
C ALA A 182 -29.21 4.91 0.81
N ASP A 183 -27.98 4.63 1.21
CA ASP A 183 -27.54 4.48 2.60
C ASP A 183 -26.17 5.17 2.77
N PRO A 184 -26.15 6.49 2.98
CA PRO A 184 -24.94 7.27 3.06
C PRO A 184 -24.10 6.93 4.29
N ASP A 185 -22.92 6.35 4.06
CA ASP A 185 -21.88 6.09 5.07
C ASP A 185 -20.52 6.45 4.44
N PRO A 186 -20.19 7.75 4.35
CA PRO A 186 -18.97 8.18 3.68
C PRO A 186 -17.74 7.76 4.47
N THR A 187 -16.74 7.25 3.76
CA THR A 187 -15.46 6.89 4.35
C THR A 187 -14.71 8.15 4.84
N ASP A 188 -14.24 8.09 6.07
CA ASP A 188 -13.28 9.07 6.58
C ASP A 188 -11.92 8.82 5.91
N LEU A 189 -11.47 9.79 5.11
CA LEU A 189 -10.23 9.64 4.33
C LEU A 189 -8.98 9.68 5.21
N SER A 190 -9.04 10.24 6.43
CA SER A 190 -7.91 10.21 7.35
C SER A 190 -7.63 8.78 7.84
N MET A 191 -8.70 7.99 7.97
CA MET A 191 -8.67 6.60 8.43
C MET A 191 -9.03 5.60 7.32
N VAL A 192 -8.88 5.98 6.04
CA VAL A 192 -9.16 5.09 4.91
C VAL A 192 -8.41 3.76 5.05
N TYR A 193 -9.06 2.66 4.71
CA TYR A 193 -8.51 1.30 4.80
C TYR A 193 -8.18 0.80 6.21
N LYS A 194 -8.57 1.53 7.28
CA LYS A 194 -8.38 1.04 8.65
C LYS A 194 -8.84 -0.41 8.77
N SER A 195 -8.05 -1.22 9.46
CA SER A 195 -8.41 -2.62 9.72
C SER A 195 -9.72 -2.73 10.49
N TRP A 196 -10.45 -3.82 10.27
CA TRP A 196 -11.74 -4.10 10.90
C TRP A 196 -11.61 -4.61 12.34
N TRP A 197 -10.38 -4.87 12.82
CA TRP A 197 -10.15 -5.34 14.19
C TRP A 197 -10.62 -4.31 15.20
N THR A 198 -11.34 -4.79 16.20
CA THR A 198 -11.74 -4.03 17.39
C THR A 198 -10.83 -4.41 18.57
N GLU A 199 -10.89 -3.68 19.68
CA GLU A 199 -10.03 -3.85 20.86
C GLU A 199 -9.97 -5.30 21.37
N GLU A 200 -11.03 -6.08 21.21
CA GLU A 200 -11.10 -7.48 21.65
C GLU A 200 -10.14 -8.43 20.90
N TYR A 201 -9.71 -8.05 19.69
CA TYR A 201 -8.76 -8.83 18.89
C TYR A 201 -7.30 -8.55 19.29
N TYR A 202 -7.05 -7.44 19.96
CA TYR A 202 -5.72 -7.08 20.42
C TYR A 202 -5.49 -7.66 21.82
N SER A 203 -5.18 -8.97 21.88
CA SER A 203 -4.87 -9.63 23.14
C SER A 203 -3.94 -10.83 22.93
N LYS A 204 -3.06 -11.07 23.90
CA LYS A 204 -2.17 -12.23 23.90
C LYS A 204 -2.94 -13.54 23.72
N ASP A 205 -4.07 -13.69 24.44
CA ASP A 205 -4.90 -14.90 24.37
C ASP A 205 -5.45 -15.14 22.97
N TRP A 206 -5.93 -14.08 22.29
CA TRP A 206 -6.42 -14.15 20.93
C TRP A 206 -5.30 -14.51 19.95
N VAL A 207 -4.16 -13.83 20.05
CA VAL A 207 -3.01 -14.07 19.17
C VAL A 207 -2.51 -15.50 19.31
N LEU A 208 -2.28 -15.97 20.54
CA LEU A 208 -1.78 -17.33 20.78
C LEU A 208 -2.80 -18.42 20.40
N HIS A 209 -4.11 -18.14 20.57
CA HIS A 209 -5.16 -19.08 20.12
C HIS A 209 -5.16 -19.29 18.61
N ASN A 210 -4.84 -18.25 17.83
CA ASN A 210 -4.86 -18.27 16.36
C ASN A 210 -3.48 -18.54 15.75
N TYR A 211 -2.41 -18.48 16.53
CA TYR A 211 -1.07 -18.73 16.05
C TYR A 211 -0.80 -20.24 15.97
N VAL A 212 -0.32 -20.68 14.81
CA VAL A 212 0.11 -22.05 14.61
C VAL A 212 1.63 -22.09 14.65
N ARG A 213 2.19 -22.77 15.68
CA ARG A 213 3.64 -22.91 15.79
C ARG A 213 4.18 -23.61 14.52
N PRO A 214 5.19 -23.06 13.90
CA PRO A 214 5.81 -23.67 12.73
C PRO A 214 6.55 -24.96 13.10
N GLU A 215 6.69 -25.85 12.11
CA GLU A 215 7.60 -26.98 12.20
C GLU A 215 9.05 -26.49 12.08
N VAL A 216 9.95 -27.10 12.85
CA VAL A 216 11.38 -26.74 12.82
C VAL A 216 12.02 -27.35 11.56
N VAL A 217 12.68 -26.50 10.77
CA VAL A 217 13.45 -26.88 9.59
C VAL A 217 14.92 -27.07 9.98
N GLU A 218 15.47 -28.24 9.67
CA GLU A 218 16.87 -28.57 10.00
C GLU A 218 17.88 -27.90 9.05
N GLU A 219 17.50 -27.72 7.78
CA GLU A 219 18.37 -27.12 6.76
C GLU A 219 18.42 -25.60 6.93
N GLU A 220 19.62 -25.08 7.14
CA GLU A 220 19.85 -23.63 7.29
C GLU A 220 19.75 -22.95 5.93
N VAL A 221 19.00 -21.85 5.88
CA VAL A 221 18.94 -20.99 4.70
C VAL A 221 20.21 -20.13 4.66
N PRO A 222 20.96 -20.14 3.53
CA PRO A 222 22.16 -19.30 3.39
C PRO A 222 21.85 -17.82 3.65
N ALA A 223 22.75 -17.13 4.35
CA ALA A 223 22.55 -15.73 4.74
C ALA A 223 22.31 -14.78 3.55
N ASP A 224 22.84 -15.10 2.37
CA ASP A 224 22.70 -14.32 1.14
C ASP A 224 21.57 -14.79 0.22
N GLU A 225 20.76 -15.78 0.64
CA GLU A 225 19.68 -16.38 -0.19
C GLU A 225 18.70 -15.36 -0.74
N TYR A 226 18.30 -14.38 0.08
CA TYR A 226 17.28 -13.39 -0.29
C TYR A 226 17.84 -12.20 -1.07
N ILE A 227 19.15 -11.97 -0.99
CA ILE A 227 19.79 -10.78 -1.56
C ILE A 227 19.57 -10.62 -3.07
N PRO A 228 19.69 -11.67 -3.93
CA PRO A 228 19.53 -11.50 -5.37
C PRO A 228 18.11 -11.02 -5.79
N GLY A 229 17.07 -11.44 -5.08
CA GLY A 229 15.70 -10.97 -5.29
C GLY A 229 15.53 -9.54 -4.81
N THR A 230 15.94 -9.27 -3.59
CA THR A 230 15.88 -7.97 -2.93
C THR A 230 16.65 -6.90 -3.71
N GLU A 231 17.88 -7.18 -4.16
CA GLU A 231 18.67 -6.28 -5.00
C GLU A 231 17.92 -5.86 -6.27
N LYS A 232 17.34 -6.84 -6.98
CA LYS A 232 16.58 -6.57 -8.21
C LYS A 232 15.32 -5.75 -7.92
N ASN A 233 14.58 -6.09 -6.88
CA ASN A 233 13.39 -5.33 -6.49
C ASN A 233 13.71 -3.89 -6.12
N LEU A 234 14.75 -3.66 -5.33
CA LEU A 234 15.19 -2.30 -5.01
C LEU A 234 15.58 -1.54 -6.28
N ALA A 235 16.40 -2.16 -7.15
CA ALA A 235 16.92 -1.53 -8.36
C ALA A 235 15.83 -1.17 -9.38
N VAL A 236 14.76 -1.96 -9.46
CA VAL A 236 13.68 -1.77 -10.46
C VAL A 236 12.51 -1.00 -9.89
N ASN A 237 12.09 -1.32 -8.65
CA ASN A 237 10.81 -0.87 -8.12
C ASN A 237 10.91 0.30 -7.13
N ILE A 238 12.08 0.57 -6.53
CA ILE A 238 12.23 1.58 -5.46
C ILE A 238 13.26 2.65 -5.81
N CYS A 239 14.52 2.26 -6.05
CA CYS A 239 15.62 3.21 -6.25
C CYS A 239 15.37 4.23 -7.36
N PRO A 240 14.76 3.89 -8.51
CA PRO A 240 14.55 4.86 -9.59
C PRO A 240 13.69 6.07 -9.16
N TYR A 241 12.72 5.88 -8.27
CA TYR A 241 11.89 6.98 -7.76
C TYR A 241 12.65 7.86 -6.77
N ILE A 242 13.51 7.28 -5.95
CA ILE A 242 14.38 8.03 -5.02
C ILE A 242 15.37 8.90 -5.79
N GLU A 243 15.99 8.31 -6.82
CA GLU A 243 16.99 8.97 -7.67
C GLU A 243 16.39 10.11 -8.53
N ALA A 244 15.18 9.87 -9.06
CA ALA A 244 14.50 10.85 -9.91
C ALA A 244 13.91 12.05 -9.12
N ASN A 245 13.71 11.91 -7.80
CA ASN A 245 13.03 12.90 -6.97
C ASN A 245 13.90 13.35 -5.78
N PRO A 246 15.05 14.03 -6.02
CA PRO A 246 16.00 14.40 -4.96
C PRO A 246 15.44 15.42 -3.95
N ASP A 247 14.40 16.18 -4.31
CA ASP A 247 13.74 17.16 -3.46
C ASP A 247 12.66 16.52 -2.56
N THR A 248 12.25 15.28 -2.84
CA THR A 248 11.33 14.49 -2.01
C THR A 248 12.11 13.73 -0.94
N ARG A 249 11.70 13.83 0.31
CA ARG A 249 12.26 13.03 1.41
C ARG A 249 11.54 11.68 1.49
N PHE A 250 12.29 10.59 1.36
CA PHE A 250 11.79 9.24 1.55
C PHE A 250 12.07 8.77 2.98
N VAL A 251 11.01 8.55 3.75
CA VAL A 251 11.05 8.01 5.10
C VAL A 251 10.73 6.53 5.01
N ILE A 252 11.76 5.70 4.99
CA ILE A 252 11.65 4.25 4.92
C ILE A 252 11.57 3.70 6.34
N PHE A 253 10.65 2.78 6.61
CA PHE A 253 10.60 2.17 7.93
C PHE A 253 10.31 0.68 7.87
N PHE A 254 10.95 -0.05 8.79
CA PHE A 254 10.71 -1.46 9.02
C PHE A 254 9.75 -1.61 10.19
N PRO A 255 8.55 -2.18 9.95
CA PRO A 255 7.52 -2.31 10.99
C PRO A 255 7.91 -3.32 12.08
N PRO A 256 7.43 -3.12 13.32
CA PRO A 256 7.71 -4.02 14.44
C PRO A 256 6.79 -5.25 14.39
N TYR A 257 7.17 -6.30 13.67
CA TYR A 257 6.49 -7.59 13.77
C TYR A 257 6.65 -8.16 15.18
N SER A 258 5.62 -8.88 15.67
CA SER A 258 5.70 -9.45 17.03
C SER A 258 6.81 -10.49 17.16
N ILE A 259 7.11 -10.86 18.38
CA ILE A 259 8.08 -11.91 18.66
C ILE A 259 7.70 -13.27 18.03
N LEU A 260 6.43 -13.49 17.72
CA LEU A 260 5.98 -14.71 17.03
C LEU A 260 6.45 -14.77 15.58
N PHE A 261 6.57 -13.63 14.89
CA PHE A 261 7.22 -13.58 13.56
C PHE A 261 8.67 -14.10 13.65
N TRP A 262 9.38 -13.71 14.69
CA TRP A 262 10.76 -14.17 14.91
C TRP A 262 10.83 -15.64 15.31
N ASN A 263 9.77 -16.18 15.95
CA ASN A 263 9.63 -17.63 16.13
C ASN A 263 9.54 -18.38 14.80
N ASP A 264 8.77 -17.83 13.85
CA ASP A 264 8.66 -18.42 12.49
C ASP A 264 10.00 -18.36 11.77
N VAL A 265 10.73 -17.23 11.87
CA VAL A 265 12.05 -17.04 11.30
C VAL A 265 13.06 -18.06 11.87
N LEU A 266 13.05 -18.27 13.18
CA LEU A 266 13.93 -19.26 13.83
C LEU A 266 13.57 -20.69 13.46
N ALA A 267 12.29 -21.04 13.51
CA ALA A 267 11.83 -22.38 13.17
C ALA A 267 12.09 -22.74 11.70
N GLY A 268 11.96 -21.76 10.81
CA GLY A 268 12.31 -21.88 9.40
C GLY A 268 13.81 -21.91 9.11
N ASN A 269 14.66 -21.76 10.16
CA ASN A 269 16.13 -21.73 10.10
C ASN A 269 16.68 -20.70 9.10
N HIS A 270 16.06 -19.51 9.04
CA HIS A 270 16.46 -18.42 8.12
C HIS A 270 16.73 -17.10 8.84
N LEU A 271 17.14 -17.13 10.12
CA LEU A 271 17.42 -15.91 10.90
C LEU A 271 18.50 -15.07 10.22
N GLU A 272 19.63 -15.67 9.85
CA GLU A 272 20.74 -14.93 9.26
C GLU A 272 20.37 -14.35 7.89
N ALA A 273 19.59 -15.09 7.08
CA ALA A 273 19.11 -14.61 5.78
C ALA A 273 18.17 -13.40 5.95
N THR A 274 17.27 -13.45 6.94
CA THR A 274 16.36 -12.34 7.24
C THR A 274 17.10 -11.11 7.75
N LEU A 275 18.06 -11.28 8.67
CA LEU A 275 18.87 -10.17 9.18
C LEU A 275 19.76 -9.55 8.09
N GLU A 276 20.32 -10.36 7.20
CA GLU A 276 21.13 -9.87 6.08
C GLU A 276 20.28 -9.11 5.05
N GLU A 277 19.03 -9.54 4.83
CA GLU A 277 18.09 -8.82 3.96
C GLU A 277 17.78 -7.41 4.52
N TYR A 278 17.46 -7.30 5.82
CA TYR A 278 17.32 -5.98 6.47
C TYR A 278 18.56 -5.11 6.31
N ARG A 279 19.74 -5.70 6.55
CA ARG A 279 21.04 -5.00 6.40
C ARG A 279 21.23 -4.50 4.98
N TYR A 280 20.98 -5.35 4.00
CA TYR A 280 21.15 -5.01 2.58
C TYR A 280 20.22 -3.84 2.17
N ILE A 281 18.92 -3.93 2.49
CA ILE A 281 17.95 -2.89 2.17
C ILE A 281 18.35 -1.57 2.83
N ALA A 282 18.63 -1.60 4.13
CA ALA A 282 18.99 -0.40 4.88
C ALA A 282 20.28 0.25 4.31
N ASN A 283 21.33 -0.50 4.09
CA ASN A 283 22.59 0.05 3.55
C ASN A 283 22.42 0.58 2.12
N ARG A 284 21.66 -0.13 1.27
CA ARG A 284 21.43 0.30 -0.11
C ARG A 284 20.65 1.60 -0.19
N LEU A 285 19.60 1.74 0.64
CA LEU A 285 18.74 2.92 0.64
C LEU A 285 19.34 4.10 1.43
N ASN A 286 20.07 3.81 2.51
CA ASN A 286 20.75 4.85 3.31
C ASN A 286 21.90 5.56 2.55
N ALA A 287 22.32 5.03 1.39
CA ALA A 287 23.28 5.69 0.52
C ALA A 287 22.74 6.98 -0.12
N TYR A 288 21.43 7.15 -0.21
CA TYR A 288 20.80 8.35 -0.77
C TYR A 288 20.69 9.47 0.28
N ASP A 289 20.92 10.73 -0.13
CA ASP A 289 20.88 11.89 0.77
C ASP A 289 19.44 12.32 1.14
N ASN A 290 18.48 11.93 0.31
CA ASN A 290 17.05 12.21 0.51
C ASN A 290 16.30 11.05 1.18
N VAL A 291 17.00 10.07 1.77
CA VAL A 291 16.41 8.93 2.50
C VAL A 291 16.70 9.05 3.99
N GLU A 292 15.70 8.74 4.80
CA GLU A 292 15.78 8.48 6.24
C GLU A 292 15.25 7.07 6.49
N ILE A 293 15.91 6.29 7.34
CA ILE A 293 15.50 4.92 7.64
C ILE A 293 15.21 4.79 9.13
N TYR A 294 14.07 4.17 9.45
CA TYR A 294 13.66 3.84 10.82
C TYR A 294 13.54 2.34 10.99
N PHE A 295 14.10 1.83 12.09
CA PHE A 295 14.09 0.40 12.41
C PHE A 295 13.36 0.16 13.73
N PHE A 296 12.23 -0.54 13.69
CA PHE A 296 11.41 -0.84 14.87
C PHE A 296 11.39 -2.32 15.27
N PRO A 297 11.93 -3.27 14.48
CA PRO A 297 11.87 -4.70 14.83
C PRO A 297 12.62 -5.07 16.13
N ASP A 298 13.59 -4.27 16.58
CA ASP A 298 14.36 -4.51 17.82
C ASP A 298 13.73 -3.88 19.09
N ARG A 299 12.52 -3.34 18.98
CA ARG A 299 11.82 -2.70 20.09
C ARG A 299 11.15 -3.75 20.97
N GLU A 300 11.89 -4.22 22.00
CA GLU A 300 11.40 -5.21 22.96
C GLU A 300 10.07 -4.80 23.61
N ASP A 301 9.95 -3.52 23.97
CA ASP A 301 8.74 -2.96 24.59
C ASP A 301 7.50 -3.01 23.66
N ILE A 302 7.71 -3.21 22.38
CA ILE A 302 6.66 -3.36 21.36
C ILE A 302 6.48 -4.83 20.99
N ILE A 303 7.53 -5.48 20.49
CA ILE A 303 7.41 -6.80 19.87
C ILE A 303 7.07 -7.91 20.85
N LEU A 304 7.36 -7.73 22.14
CA LEU A 304 7.04 -8.69 23.20
C LEU A 304 5.64 -8.48 23.79
N ASP A 305 5.00 -7.34 23.57
CA ASP A 305 3.66 -7.05 24.09
C ASP A 305 2.55 -7.57 23.16
N LEU A 306 2.31 -8.87 23.22
CA LEU A 306 1.28 -9.52 22.42
C LEU A 306 -0.16 -9.03 22.71
N ASN A 307 -0.38 -8.25 23.78
CA ASN A 307 -1.70 -7.64 24.02
C ASN A 307 -2.00 -6.48 23.06
N HIS A 308 -1.00 -6.01 22.33
CA HIS A 308 -1.16 -4.99 21.30
C HIS A 308 -0.97 -5.56 19.89
N TYR A 309 -1.27 -6.85 19.68
CA TYR A 309 -1.29 -7.49 18.37
C TYR A 309 -2.62 -8.20 18.12
N ALA A 310 -3.09 -8.18 16.87
CA ALA A 310 -4.26 -8.91 16.41
C ALA A 310 -3.90 -10.31 15.87
N ASP A 311 -2.67 -10.50 15.44
CA ASP A 311 -2.06 -11.76 15.03
C ASP A 311 -0.53 -11.69 15.21
N TYR A 312 0.23 -12.61 14.60
CA TYR A 312 1.70 -12.65 14.73
C TYR A 312 2.43 -11.44 14.11
N SER A 313 1.76 -10.61 13.31
CA SER A 313 2.38 -9.49 12.60
C SER A 313 1.67 -8.15 12.80
N HIS A 314 0.34 -8.11 12.84
CA HIS A 314 -0.45 -6.88 12.84
C HIS A 314 -0.61 -6.29 14.24
N TYR A 315 0.00 -5.15 14.44
CA TYR A 315 0.02 -4.41 15.70
C TYR A 315 -1.14 -3.42 15.83
N HIS A 316 -1.40 -3.03 17.09
CA HIS A 316 -2.40 -2.03 17.45
C HIS A 316 -2.09 -0.64 16.84
N PRO A 317 -3.12 0.17 16.49
CA PRO A 317 -2.94 1.53 15.97
C PRO A 317 -2.08 2.46 16.83
N ASP A 318 -1.98 2.21 18.15
CA ASP A 318 -1.08 2.96 19.04
C ASP A 318 0.38 2.89 18.59
N TYR A 319 0.82 1.75 18.02
CA TYR A 319 2.17 1.65 17.48
C TYR A 319 2.34 2.40 16.16
N ASN A 320 1.26 2.53 15.35
CA ASN A 320 1.29 3.45 14.20
C ASN A 320 1.44 4.91 14.69
N ARG A 321 0.72 5.30 15.74
CA ARG A 321 0.87 6.64 16.34
C ARG A 321 2.28 6.86 16.87
N PHE A 322 2.82 5.90 17.63
CA PHE A 322 4.19 5.95 18.12
C PHE A 322 5.22 6.11 16.98
N MET A 323 5.09 5.33 15.89
CA MET A 323 5.98 5.48 14.73
C MET A 323 5.86 6.87 14.09
N THR A 324 4.65 7.44 14.00
CA THR A 324 4.45 8.80 13.49
C THR A 324 5.14 9.85 14.38
N GLU A 325 5.12 9.67 15.69
CA GLU A 325 5.85 10.49 16.65
C GLU A 325 7.37 10.38 16.47
N CYS A 326 7.88 9.15 16.20
CA CYS A 326 9.29 8.94 15.88
C CYS A 326 9.71 9.62 14.58
N PHE A 327 8.87 9.60 13.54
CA PHE A 327 9.13 10.31 12.28
C PHE A 327 9.16 11.83 12.49
N ALA A 328 8.34 12.36 13.39
CA ALA A 328 8.33 13.78 13.72
C ALA A 328 9.51 14.19 14.60
N ASP A 329 9.90 13.34 15.55
CA ASP A 329 11.06 13.54 16.44
C ASP A 329 12.40 13.44 15.69
N GLY A 330 12.49 12.59 14.70
CA GLY A 330 13.68 12.41 13.85
C GLY A 330 14.87 11.76 14.56
N THR A 331 14.64 11.04 15.68
CA THR A 331 15.72 10.42 16.48
C THR A 331 15.46 8.98 16.86
N THR A 332 14.29 8.68 17.38
CA THR A 332 13.94 7.34 17.89
C THR A 332 13.74 6.36 16.73
N GLY A 333 14.51 5.26 16.74
CA GLY A 333 14.48 4.25 15.67
C GLY A 333 15.30 4.64 14.42
N LEU A 334 15.84 5.87 14.35
CA LEU A 334 16.60 6.34 13.19
C LEU A 334 17.89 5.55 12.99
N VAL A 335 18.11 5.05 11.78
CA VAL A 335 19.35 4.36 11.35
C VAL A 335 20.36 5.40 10.90
N THR A 336 21.49 5.48 11.57
CA THR A 336 22.57 6.41 11.21
C THR A 336 23.47 5.83 10.12
N LYS A 337 24.00 6.70 9.26
CA LYS A 337 24.99 6.31 8.25
C LYS A 337 26.30 5.92 8.94
N GLU A 338 26.93 4.81 8.52
CA GLU A 338 28.29 4.51 8.92
C GLU A 338 29.23 5.64 8.48
N GLY A 339 30.07 6.12 9.39
CA GLY A 339 31.18 7.02 9.04
C GLY A 339 31.01 8.48 9.39
N ILE A 340 30.00 8.89 10.16
CA ILE A 340 30.11 10.16 10.91
C ILE A 340 31.07 9.93 12.09
N ALA A 341 32.32 9.65 11.76
CA ALA A 341 33.43 9.68 12.69
C ALA A 341 33.66 11.14 13.12
N GLY A 342 33.05 11.55 14.24
CA GLY A 342 33.18 12.93 14.74
C GLY A 342 32.49 13.18 16.08
N ALA A 343 31.72 12.23 16.62
CA ALA A 343 31.29 12.32 18.00
C ALA A 343 32.32 11.60 18.88
N ALA A 344 33.05 12.37 19.68
CA ALA A 344 33.96 11.82 20.68
C ALA A 344 33.21 10.80 21.55
N ALA A 345 33.81 9.63 21.74
CA ALA A 345 33.35 8.60 22.65
C ALA A 345 33.05 9.23 24.03
N GLY A 346 31.77 9.40 24.38
CA GLY A 346 31.43 9.88 25.72
C GLY A 346 30.11 10.63 25.87
N GLU A 347 29.41 11.04 24.82
CA GLU A 347 28.08 11.64 24.98
C GLU A 347 27.01 10.78 24.27
N SER A 348 26.28 10.02 25.09
CA SER A 348 25.01 9.40 24.76
C SER A 348 23.95 10.51 24.58
N THR A 349 24.04 11.24 23.47
CA THR A 349 22.96 12.10 23.00
C THR A 349 22.13 11.25 22.03
N GLY A 350 20.86 11.00 22.33
CA GLY A 350 19.82 10.25 21.63
C GLY A 350 19.80 10.21 20.09
N LYS A 351 20.94 10.01 19.47
CA LYS A 351 21.12 9.87 18.02
C LYS A 351 21.10 8.37 17.71
N GLY A 352 20.35 7.98 16.69
CA GLY A 352 20.11 6.63 16.25
C GLY A 352 21.34 5.72 16.22
N LYS A 353 21.09 4.42 16.17
CA LYS A 353 22.11 3.37 16.04
C LYS A 353 22.42 3.11 14.57
N THR A 354 23.54 2.46 14.29
CA THR A 354 23.80 1.86 12.96
C THR A 354 22.86 0.68 12.74
N ILE A 355 22.67 0.30 11.49
CA ILE A 355 21.85 -0.89 11.19
C ILE A 355 22.41 -2.14 11.83
N ASP A 356 23.74 -2.31 11.89
CA ASP A 356 24.36 -3.46 12.52
C ASP A 356 24.09 -3.54 14.03
N GLU A 357 24.07 -2.39 14.72
CA GLU A 357 23.72 -2.35 16.15
C GLU A 357 22.25 -2.74 16.39
N TYR A 358 21.32 -2.33 15.51
CA TYR A 358 19.93 -2.74 15.55
C TYR A 358 19.77 -4.24 15.31
N LEU A 359 20.43 -4.77 14.29
CA LEU A 359 20.32 -6.18 13.91
C LEU A 359 20.96 -7.12 14.94
N GLU A 360 22.10 -6.73 15.54
CA GLU A 360 22.70 -7.51 16.62
C GLU A 360 21.79 -7.59 17.85
N HIS A 361 21.17 -6.47 18.23
CA HIS A 361 20.18 -6.45 19.31
C HIS A 361 18.98 -7.33 18.98
N MET A 362 18.44 -7.27 17.75
CA MET A 362 17.33 -8.14 17.32
C MET A 362 17.73 -9.62 17.33
N ARG A 363 18.94 -9.95 16.90
CA ARG A 363 19.48 -11.31 16.97
C ARG A 363 19.52 -11.82 18.43
N GLU A 364 20.02 -10.99 19.34
CA GLU A 364 20.07 -11.32 20.77
C GLU A 364 18.65 -11.58 21.33
N ILE A 365 17.69 -10.74 20.99
CA ILE A 365 16.27 -10.93 21.38
C ILE A 365 15.79 -12.29 20.87
N ALA A 366 15.90 -12.54 19.57
CA ALA A 366 15.38 -13.76 18.93
C ALA A 366 15.99 -15.04 19.51
N LEU A 367 17.31 -15.06 19.74
CA LEU A 367 18.03 -16.25 20.22
C LEU A 367 17.84 -16.51 21.71
N ASN A 368 17.59 -15.48 22.54
CA ASN A 368 17.48 -15.61 23.97
C ASN A 368 16.03 -15.67 24.48
N TYR A 369 15.03 -15.42 23.63
CA TYR A 369 13.64 -15.45 24.03
C TYR A 369 13.14 -16.88 24.26
N ASP A 370 12.47 -17.10 25.38
CA ASP A 370 11.87 -18.39 25.72
C ASP A 370 10.48 -18.54 25.05
N PHE A 371 10.48 -19.02 23.82
CA PHE A 371 9.24 -19.23 23.06
C PHE A 371 8.35 -20.30 23.68
N ASP A 372 8.89 -21.31 24.38
CA ASP A 372 8.11 -22.38 24.96
C ASP A 372 7.25 -21.86 26.12
N ALA A 373 7.77 -20.92 26.90
CA ALA A 373 7.03 -20.26 27.98
C ALA A 373 5.79 -19.47 27.52
N LEU A 374 5.66 -19.18 26.20
CA LEU A 374 4.43 -18.56 25.68
C LEU A 374 3.24 -19.52 25.64
N PHE A 375 3.50 -20.83 25.57
CA PHE A 375 2.49 -21.87 25.31
C PHE A 375 2.27 -22.79 26.52
N GLU A 376 2.95 -22.54 27.64
CA GLU A 376 2.72 -23.19 28.95
C GLU A 376 1.58 -22.49 29.71
#